data_0c55e9b26d0400c69dd629af766f1675
#
_entry.id   0c55e9b26d0400c69dd629af766f1675
#
_cell.length_a   1.000
_cell.length_b   1.000
_cell.length_c   1.000
_cell.angle_alpha   90.00
_cell.angle_beta   90.00
_cell.angle_gamma   90.00
#
_symmetry.space_group_name_H-M   'P 1'
#
loop_
_entity.id
_entity.type
_entity.pdbx_description
1 polymer ?
#
loop_
_entity_poly.entity_id
_entity_poly.type
_entity_poly.pdbx_seq_one_letter_code
_entity_poly.pdbx_strand_id
1 'polypeptide(L)'
;VMWTVSLCVSLGVLGAARLEAACTKVEPGWLWNYDGAIAEKYRIRMTLVFGTDEIKGVYFYGSQLRDLRLKGRIEQGSRLLLDELDAAGKVTGRIDARFVTRDPKGRYGDSELACEVIVGTWSKPDGTGAMTIYLSMEGGTAGSLTRRYGAIGVKDDEVVHRGAQRFWRAVSSDERATVAASLRYPIRVMLGGKVVRLAGPDDLLARYDAIFTPAYREAIGKALPRNMFVRDQGAMLGSGEVWFGADGRVTALSNF
;
A
#
# COMPACT_ATOMS: atom_id res chain seq x y z
N VAL A 1 44.80 -64.16 -20.59
CA VAL A 1 44.98 -62.69 -20.55
C VAL A 1 43.57 -62.09 -20.64
N MET A 2 43.02 -61.74 -19.46
CA MET A 2 41.69 -61.09 -19.35
C MET A 2 41.88 -59.59 -19.33
N TRP A 3 41.18 -58.90 -20.21
CA TRP A 3 41.10 -57.44 -20.24
C TRP A 3 39.82 -57.00 -19.51
N THR A 4 39.99 -56.31 -18.39
CA THR A 4 38.88 -55.64 -17.71
C THR A 4 38.71 -54.24 -18.25
N VAL A 5 37.56 -53.98 -18.86
CA VAL A 5 37.14 -52.64 -19.30
C VAL A 5 36.47 -51.93 -18.10
N SER A 6 37.10 -50.88 -17.59
CA SER A 6 36.55 -50.02 -16.55
C SER A 6 35.63 -48.97 -17.18
N LEU A 7 34.34 -49.07 -16.88
CA LEU A 7 33.34 -48.11 -17.34
C LEU A 7 33.25 -46.94 -16.32
N CYS A 8 33.83 -45.79 -16.64
CA CYS A 8 33.63 -44.56 -15.87
C CYS A 8 32.23 -44.00 -16.16
N VAL A 9 31.31 -44.17 -15.20
CA VAL A 9 30.02 -43.48 -15.21
C VAL A 9 30.23 -42.10 -14.62
N SER A 10 30.26 -41.08 -15.47
CA SER A 10 30.17 -39.66 -15.05
C SER A 10 28.74 -39.34 -14.61
N LEU A 11 28.51 -39.27 -13.29
CA LEU A 11 27.29 -38.67 -12.76
C LEU A 11 27.30 -37.16 -13.10
N GLY A 12 26.55 -36.79 -14.13
CA GLY A 12 26.16 -35.41 -14.37
C GLY A 12 25.27 -34.95 -13.23
N VAL A 13 25.75 -34.01 -12.42
CA VAL A 13 24.93 -33.27 -11.45
C VAL A 13 23.99 -32.40 -12.26
N LEU A 14 22.77 -32.90 -12.50
CA LEU A 14 21.66 -32.06 -12.95
C LEU A 14 21.36 -31.09 -11.82
N GLY A 15 21.88 -29.87 -11.94
CA GLY A 15 21.48 -28.76 -11.12
C GLY A 15 19.96 -28.57 -11.30
N ALA A 16 19.18 -28.98 -10.30
CA ALA A 16 17.76 -28.68 -10.24
C ALA A 16 17.62 -27.15 -10.30
N ALA A 17 17.24 -26.63 -11.47
CA ALA A 17 16.73 -25.27 -11.55
C ALA A 17 15.55 -25.23 -10.56
N ARG A 18 15.73 -24.53 -9.42
CA ARG A 18 14.63 -24.21 -8.53
C ARG A 18 13.65 -23.41 -9.38
N LEU A 19 12.50 -24.00 -9.68
CA LEU A 19 11.34 -23.24 -10.16
C LEU A 19 11.10 -22.17 -9.10
N GLU A 20 11.40 -20.93 -9.43
CA GLU A 20 10.94 -19.80 -8.61
C GLU A 20 9.42 -19.95 -8.52
N ALA A 21 8.90 -20.02 -7.31
CA ALA A 21 7.48 -20.23 -7.09
C ALA A 21 6.72 -19.09 -7.78
N ALA A 22 5.87 -19.43 -8.75
CA ALA A 22 5.00 -18.46 -9.39
C ALA A 22 4.14 -17.77 -8.32
N CYS A 23 3.94 -16.47 -8.47
CA CYS A 23 3.04 -15.72 -7.60
C CYS A 23 1.60 -16.20 -7.84
N THR A 24 1.16 -17.19 -7.07
CA THR A 24 -0.13 -17.88 -7.24
C THR A 24 -1.21 -17.43 -6.27
N LYS A 25 -0.86 -16.60 -5.27
CA LYS A 25 -1.77 -16.17 -4.19
C LYS A 25 -2.55 -14.89 -4.51
N VAL A 26 -2.32 -14.25 -5.65
CA VAL A 26 -3.06 -13.02 -6.00
C VAL A 26 -4.32 -13.36 -6.77
N GLU A 27 -5.46 -13.02 -6.20
CA GLU A 27 -6.75 -13.19 -6.87
C GLU A 27 -6.90 -12.14 -7.98
N PRO A 28 -7.24 -12.56 -9.21
CA PRO A 28 -7.51 -11.63 -10.30
C PRO A 28 -8.61 -10.63 -9.95
N GLY A 29 -8.42 -9.37 -10.32
CA GLY A 29 -9.42 -8.32 -10.10
C GLY A 29 -9.44 -7.72 -8.68
N TRP A 30 -8.59 -8.20 -7.77
CA TRP A 30 -8.41 -7.59 -6.47
C TRP A 30 -7.38 -6.45 -6.53
N LEU A 31 -7.55 -5.46 -5.65
CA LEU A 31 -6.59 -4.40 -5.41
C LEU A 31 -5.56 -4.88 -4.38
N TRP A 32 -4.37 -5.22 -4.82
CA TRP A 32 -3.28 -5.66 -3.94
C TRP A 32 -2.40 -4.47 -3.58
N ASN A 33 -2.35 -4.14 -2.31
CA ASN A 33 -1.66 -2.96 -1.79
C ASN A 33 -0.30 -3.34 -1.23
N TYR A 34 0.71 -2.55 -1.61
CA TYR A 34 2.09 -2.68 -1.17
C TYR A 34 2.57 -1.34 -0.62
N ASP A 35 3.30 -1.35 0.49
CA ASP A 35 3.98 -0.18 1.06
C ASP A 35 5.50 -0.40 1.07
N GLY A 36 6.27 0.65 0.86
CA GLY A 36 7.72 0.57 0.86
C GLY A 36 8.39 1.83 0.34
N ALA A 37 9.55 1.68 -0.32
CA ALA A 37 10.32 2.82 -0.75
C ALA A 37 11.12 2.57 -2.04
N ILE A 38 11.38 3.66 -2.77
CA ILE A 38 12.41 3.77 -3.79
C ILE A 38 13.64 4.41 -3.16
N ALA A 39 14.84 3.84 -3.43
CA ALA A 39 16.12 4.25 -2.86
C ALA A 39 16.12 4.35 -1.31
N GLU A 40 15.30 3.55 -0.63
CA GLU A 40 15.06 3.56 0.84
C GLU A 40 14.59 4.91 1.42
N LYS A 41 14.55 5.94 0.61
CA LYS A 41 14.25 7.33 0.97
C LYS A 41 12.84 7.77 0.58
N TYR A 42 12.43 7.40 -0.62
CA TYR A 42 11.16 7.88 -1.17
C TYR A 42 10.07 6.87 -0.85
N ARG A 43 9.37 7.09 0.26
CA ARG A 43 8.23 6.24 0.63
C ARG A 43 7.18 6.27 -0.47
N ILE A 44 6.74 5.08 -0.88
CA ILE A 44 5.69 4.90 -1.88
C ILE A 44 4.65 3.90 -1.38
N ARG A 45 3.42 4.06 -1.85
CA ARG A 45 2.39 3.03 -1.78
C ARG A 45 1.97 2.66 -3.19
N MET A 46 1.95 1.38 -3.47
CA MET A 46 1.60 0.83 -4.77
C MET A 46 0.35 -0.05 -4.63
N THR A 47 -0.54 0.03 -5.61
CA THR A 47 -1.68 -0.88 -5.75
C THR A 47 -1.61 -1.53 -7.12
N LEU A 48 -1.64 -2.85 -7.16
CA LEU A 48 -1.62 -3.65 -8.38
C LEU A 48 -2.92 -4.43 -8.52
N VAL A 49 -3.37 -4.59 -9.76
CA VAL A 49 -4.44 -5.49 -10.19
C VAL A 49 -3.84 -6.45 -11.20
N PHE A 50 -3.89 -7.73 -10.89
CA PHE A 50 -3.36 -8.79 -11.75
C PHE A 50 -4.49 -9.28 -12.65
N GLY A 51 -4.30 -9.13 -13.97
CA GLY A 51 -5.12 -9.75 -14.99
C GLY A 51 -4.45 -10.99 -15.55
N THR A 52 -5.08 -11.63 -16.56
CA THR A 52 -4.52 -12.83 -17.21
C THR A 52 -3.21 -12.53 -17.93
N ASP A 53 -3.17 -11.44 -18.69
CA ASP A 53 -2.03 -11.11 -19.56
C ASP A 53 -1.40 -9.74 -19.23
N GLU A 54 -2.04 -8.97 -18.37
CA GLU A 54 -1.64 -7.60 -18.07
C GLU A 54 -1.78 -7.29 -16.59
N ILE A 55 -0.82 -6.54 -16.06
CA ILE A 55 -0.91 -5.91 -14.75
C ILE A 55 -1.24 -4.44 -14.95
N LYS A 56 -2.23 -3.94 -14.21
CA LYS A 56 -2.52 -2.52 -14.08
C LYS A 56 -2.30 -2.10 -12.63
N GLY A 57 -1.96 -0.84 -12.45
CA GLY A 57 -1.77 -0.34 -11.11
C GLY A 57 -1.68 1.16 -11.05
N VAL A 58 -1.53 1.61 -9.83
CA VAL A 58 -1.17 2.99 -9.49
C VAL A 58 -0.19 2.96 -8.34
N TYR A 59 0.69 3.94 -8.28
CA TYR A 59 1.46 4.20 -7.08
C TYR A 59 1.60 5.70 -6.86
N PHE A 60 1.97 6.10 -5.66
CA PHE A 60 2.22 7.50 -5.33
C PHE A 60 3.36 7.63 -4.32
N TYR A 61 4.05 8.74 -4.39
CA TYR A 61 5.00 9.15 -3.37
C TYR A 61 4.26 9.74 -2.16
N GLY A 62 4.61 9.29 -0.96
CA GLY A 62 3.99 9.75 0.28
C GLY A 62 4.05 11.27 0.48
N SER A 63 5.07 11.93 -0.07
CA SER A 63 5.22 13.39 -0.07
C SER A 63 4.29 14.12 -1.04
N GLN A 64 3.75 13.44 -2.07
CA GLN A 64 2.97 14.08 -3.13
C GLN A 64 1.49 13.68 -3.13
N LEU A 65 1.17 12.46 -2.69
CA LEU A 65 -0.20 11.92 -2.60
C LEU A 65 -0.96 12.04 -3.94
N ARG A 66 -0.26 11.83 -5.06
CA ARG A 66 -0.80 11.88 -6.42
C ARG A 66 -0.45 10.59 -7.15
N ASP A 67 -1.46 9.91 -7.70
CA ASP A 67 -1.28 8.64 -8.38
C ASP A 67 -0.54 8.81 -9.71
N LEU A 68 0.44 7.94 -9.91
CA LEU A 68 1.09 7.62 -11.18
C LEU A 68 0.56 6.26 -11.64
N ARG A 69 0.16 6.17 -12.89
CA ARG A 69 -0.39 4.93 -13.45
C ARG A 69 0.71 3.95 -13.77
N LEU A 70 0.42 2.66 -13.57
CA LEU A 70 1.28 1.56 -13.92
C LEU A 70 0.59 0.63 -14.92
N LYS A 71 1.35 0.14 -15.87
CA LYS A 71 0.95 -0.88 -16.82
C LYS A 71 2.11 -1.83 -17.08
N GLY A 72 1.85 -3.13 -17.12
CA GLY A 72 2.93 -4.08 -17.36
C GLY A 72 2.47 -5.52 -17.32
N ARG A 73 3.42 -6.42 -17.02
CA ARG A 73 3.22 -7.87 -17.03
C ARG A 73 4.12 -8.59 -16.03
N ILE A 74 3.80 -9.85 -15.76
CA ILE A 74 4.69 -10.79 -15.09
C ILE A 74 5.35 -11.67 -16.15
N GLU A 75 6.66 -11.84 -16.04
CA GLU A 75 7.44 -12.79 -16.81
C GLU A 75 7.98 -13.89 -15.90
N GLN A 76 8.06 -15.11 -16.43
CA GLN A 76 8.60 -16.27 -15.72
C GLN A 76 8.00 -16.48 -14.31
N GLY A 77 6.73 -16.09 -14.14
CA GLY A 77 5.96 -16.28 -12.90
C GLY A 77 6.33 -15.36 -11.73
N SER A 78 7.47 -14.67 -11.76
CA SER A 78 7.92 -13.83 -10.63
C SER A 78 8.43 -12.44 -11.01
N ARG A 79 8.89 -12.23 -12.26
CA ARG A 79 9.45 -10.95 -12.68
C ARG A 79 8.38 -9.97 -13.10
N LEU A 80 8.31 -8.83 -12.43
CA LEU A 80 7.42 -7.72 -12.70
C LEU A 80 8.11 -6.70 -13.61
N LEU A 81 7.53 -6.45 -14.77
CA LEU A 81 7.94 -5.36 -15.66
C LEU A 81 6.78 -4.37 -15.75
N LEU A 82 6.96 -3.17 -15.19
CA LEU A 82 5.93 -2.13 -15.15
C LEU A 82 6.46 -0.83 -15.75
N ASP A 83 5.69 -0.24 -16.64
CA ASP A 83 5.88 1.12 -17.12
C ASP A 83 5.08 2.09 -16.25
N GLU A 84 5.73 3.14 -15.77
CA GLU A 84 5.11 4.30 -15.14
C GLU A 84 4.63 5.26 -16.22
N LEU A 85 3.39 5.72 -16.10
CA LEU A 85 2.75 6.55 -17.11
C LEU A 85 2.28 7.87 -16.51
N ASP A 86 2.55 8.98 -17.20
CA ASP A 86 1.95 10.28 -16.89
C ASP A 86 0.46 10.33 -17.27
N ALA A 87 -0.15 11.50 -17.09
CA ALA A 87 -1.57 11.72 -17.44
C ALA A 87 -1.84 11.55 -18.94
N ALA A 88 -0.87 11.86 -19.80
CA ALA A 88 -0.98 11.72 -21.26
C ALA A 88 -0.71 10.28 -21.75
N GLY A 89 -0.28 9.38 -20.86
CA GLY A 89 0.07 8.00 -21.20
C GLY A 89 1.49 7.81 -21.68
N LYS A 90 2.34 8.83 -21.56
CA LYS A 90 3.77 8.73 -21.87
C LYS A 90 4.49 7.98 -20.75
N VAL A 91 5.41 7.09 -21.11
CA VAL A 91 6.27 6.40 -20.14
C VAL A 91 7.25 7.39 -19.52
N THR A 92 7.22 7.50 -18.20
CA THR A 92 8.07 8.41 -17.39
C THR A 92 9.06 7.66 -16.50
N GLY A 93 8.83 6.36 -16.27
CA GLY A 93 9.71 5.47 -15.52
C GLY A 93 9.45 4.01 -15.87
N ARG A 94 10.37 3.15 -15.44
CA ARG A 94 10.24 1.69 -15.55
C ARG A 94 10.61 1.02 -14.25
N ILE A 95 9.84 0.00 -13.90
CA ILE A 95 10.13 -0.86 -12.77
C ILE A 95 10.43 -2.25 -13.32
N ASP A 96 11.63 -2.75 -13.03
CA ASP A 96 12.06 -4.12 -13.26
C ASP A 96 12.30 -4.75 -11.89
N ALA A 97 11.36 -5.57 -11.45
CA ALA A 97 11.34 -6.11 -10.11
C ALA A 97 10.94 -7.59 -10.14
N ARG A 98 11.01 -8.24 -9.00
CA ARG A 98 10.54 -9.62 -8.84
C ARG A 98 9.89 -9.84 -7.49
N PHE A 99 8.97 -10.78 -7.42
CA PHE A 99 8.54 -11.37 -6.17
C PHE A 99 9.67 -12.26 -5.65
N VAL A 100 9.97 -12.13 -4.36
CA VAL A 100 11.01 -12.93 -3.71
C VAL A 100 10.39 -13.98 -2.79
N THR A 101 11.06 -15.12 -2.66
CA THR A 101 10.65 -16.23 -1.78
C THR A 101 11.12 -16.03 -0.34
N ARG A 102 12.04 -15.10 -0.11
CA ARG A 102 12.51 -14.70 1.22
C ARG A 102 12.66 -13.18 1.27
N ASP A 103 12.28 -12.61 2.40
CA ASP A 103 12.42 -11.18 2.60
C ASP A 103 13.90 -10.80 2.86
N PRO A 104 14.54 -10.01 1.98
CA PRO A 104 15.92 -9.59 2.20
C PRO A 104 16.10 -8.65 3.39
N LYS A 105 14.99 -8.08 3.92
CA LYS A 105 14.98 -7.22 5.12
C LYS A 105 14.55 -7.95 6.38
N GLY A 106 14.22 -9.25 6.27
CA GLY A 106 13.86 -10.10 7.41
C GLY A 106 12.56 -9.73 8.14
N ARG A 107 11.67 -8.95 7.52
CA ARG A 107 10.39 -8.54 8.14
C ARG A 107 9.42 -9.71 8.32
N TYR A 108 9.50 -10.71 7.46
CA TYR A 108 8.61 -11.88 7.44
C TYR A 108 9.27 -13.15 7.99
N GLY A 109 10.44 -13.04 8.60
CA GLY A 109 11.18 -14.18 9.12
C GLY A 109 11.66 -15.15 8.01
N ASP A 110 11.82 -16.43 8.35
CA ASP A 110 12.36 -17.45 7.43
C ASP A 110 11.29 -18.20 6.63
N SER A 111 10.03 -17.78 6.67
CA SER A 111 8.95 -18.41 5.89
C SER A 111 9.09 -18.11 4.39
N GLU A 112 8.71 -19.08 3.55
CA GLU A 112 8.59 -18.83 2.12
C GLU A 112 7.48 -17.83 1.85
N LEU A 113 7.84 -16.75 1.14
CA LEU A 113 6.91 -15.73 0.71
C LEU A 113 6.35 -16.06 -0.68
N ALA A 114 5.07 -15.81 -0.89
CA ALA A 114 4.47 -15.87 -2.20
C ALA A 114 3.74 -14.56 -2.45
N CYS A 115 4.29 -13.70 -3.31
CA CYS A 115 3.76 -12.39 -3.69
C CYS A 115 3.80 -11.30 -2.60
N GLU A 116 4.30 -11.56 -1.41
CA GLU A 116 4.28 -10.60 -0.30
C GLU A 116 5.37 -9.52 -0.42
N VAL A 117 6.50 -9.83 -1.05
CA VAL A 117 7.62 -8.89 -1.15
C VAL A 117 8.08 -8.73 -2.59
N ILE A 118 8.21 -7.48 -3.01
CA ILE A 118 8.72 -7.07 -4.32
C ILE A 118 10.05 -6.36 -4.13
N VAL A 119 11.08 -6.82 -4.84
CA VAL A 119 12.39 -6.16 -4.90
C VAL A 119 12.84 -5.97 -6.34
N GLY A 120 13.54 -4.88 -6.61
CA GLY A 120 14.04 -4.59 -7.94
C GLY A 120 14.58 -3.18 -8.10
N THR A 121 14.39 -2.61 -9.28
CA THR A 121 14.83 -1.26 -9.61
C THR A 121 13.75 -0.46 -10.30
N TRP A 122 13.69 0.81 -9.99
CA TRP A 122 13.05 1.84 -10.78
C TRP A 122 14.11 2.59 -11.58
N SER A 123 13.86 2.95 -12.83
CA SER A 123 14.74 3.76 -13.65
C SER A 123 13.95 4.71 -14.56
N LYS A 124 14.64 5.71 -15.13
CA LYS A 124 14.08 6.48 -16.24
C LYS A 124 13.83 5.59 -17.47
N PRO A 125 13.01 6.05 -18.45
CA PRO A 125 12.69 5.25 -19.64
C PRO A 125 13.92 4.84 -20.47
N ASP A 126 15.00 5.63 -20.43
CA ASP A 126 16.29 5.35 -21.09
C ASP A 126 17.20 4.40 -20.30
N GLY A 127 16.73 3.91 -19.14
CA GLY A 127 17.49 3.02 -18.25
C GLY A 127 18.44 3.74 -17.29
N THR A 128 18.56 5.06 -17.37
CA THR A 128 19.44 5.83 -16.47
C THR A 128 18.78 6.08 -15.12
N GLY A 129 19.57 6.47 -14.13
CA GLY A 129 19.08 6.84 -12.79
C GLY A 129 18.44 5.68 -12.04
N ALA A 130 18.93 4.46 -12.22
CA ALA A 130 18.43 3.27 -11.55
C ALA A 130 18.49 3.41 -10.01
N MET A 131 17.39 3.13 -9.34
CA MET A 131 17.23 3.18 -7.89
C MET A 131 16.59 1.89 -7.41
N THR A 132 17.02 1.39 -6.27
CA THR A 132 16.42 0.20 -5.66
C THR A 132 14.96 0.45 -5.28
N ILE A 133 14.12 -0.57 -5.45
CA ILE A 133 12.74 -0.60 -4.95
C ILE A 133 12.56 -1.80 -4.02
N TYR A 134 11.91 -1.55 -2.90
CA TYR A 134 11.48 -2.57 -1.96
C TYR A 134 10.06 -2.28 -1.52
N LEU A 135 9.19 -3.27 -1.65
CA LEU A 135 7.77 -3.18 -1.27
C LEU A 135 7.36 -4.43 -0.53
N SER A 136 6.51 -4.26 0.47
CA SER A 136 5.85 -5.35 1.20
C SER A 136 4.34 -5.25 1.08
N MET A 137 3.66 -6.38 0.99
CA MET A 137 2.20 -6.45 0.89
C MET A 137 1.54 -6.02 2.20
N GLU A 138 0.59 -5.10 2.09
CA GLU A 138 -0.28 -4.67 3.19
C GLU A 138 -1.62 -5.42 3.18
N GLY A 139 -1.96 -6.07 2.07
CA GLY A 139 -3.18 -6.84 1.89
C GLY A 139 -3.93 -6.52 0.60
N GLY A 140 -4.97 -7.29 0.36
CA GLY A 140 -5.86 -7.15 -0.79
C GLY A 140 -7.26 -6.70 -0.38
N THR A 141 -7.97 -6.04 -1.31
CA THR A 141 -9.38 -5.68 -1.15
C THR A 141 -10.09 -5.75 -2.49
N ALA A 142 -11.37 -6.12 -2.46
CA ALA A 142 -12.22 -6.03 -3.65
C ALA A 142 -12.40 -4.57 -4.07
N GLY A 143 -12.43 -4.30 -5.37
CA GLY A 143 -12.61 -2.94 -5.89
C GLY A 143 -11.99 -2.76 -7.27
N SER A 144 -11.85 -1.51 -7.69
CA SER A 144 -11.14 -1.15 -8.91
C SER A 144 -10.22 0.06 -8.68
N LEU A 145 -9.24 0.26 -9.56
CA LEU A 145 -8.31 1.37 -9.46
C LEU A 145 -8.98 2.75 -9.53
N THR A 146 -10.19 2.83 -10.11
CA THR A 146 -10.95 4.07 -10.28
C THR A 146 -12.16 4.18 -9.34
N ARG A 147 -12.44 3.15 -8.56
CA ARG A 147 -13.55 3.08 -7.60
C ARG A 147 -13.15 2.24 -6.39
N ARG A 148 -12.06 2.62 -5.74
CA ARG A 148 -11.51 1.94 -4.57
C ARG A 148 -12.52 1.88 -3.41
N TYR A 149 -13.23 2.98 -3.21
CA TYR A 149 -14.20 3.11 -2.12
C TYR A 149 -15.65 2.79 -2.55
N GLY A 150 -15.81 2.09 -3.66
CA GLY A 150 -17.13 1.68 -4.16
C GLY A 150 -17.92 0.81 -3.18
N ALA A 151 -17.25 -0.02 -2.38
CA ALA A 151 -17.86 -0.87 -1.35
C ALA A 151 -18.63 -0.07 -0.27
N ILE A 152 -18.26 1.19 -0.04
CA ILE A 152 -18.94 2.09 0.91
C ILE A 152 -19.80 3.15 0.18
N GLY A 153 -20.15 2.90 -1.08
CA GLY A 153 -21.07 3.75 -1.85
C GLY A 153 -20.46 5.01 -2.48
N VAL A 154 -19.13 5.16 -2.44
CA VAL A 154 -18.43 6.31 -3.04
C VAL A 154 -18.45 6.19 -4.57
N LYS A 155 -18.84 7.27 -5.24
CA LYS A 155 -18.83 7.36 -6.71
C LYS A 155 -17.54 7.99 -7.25
N ASP A 156 -16.94 8.90 -6.49
CA ASP A 156 -15.69 9.59 -6.81
C ASP A 156 -14.73 9.46 -5.62
N ASP A 157 -13.69 8.65 -5.78
CA ASP A 157 -12.68 8.38 -4.73
C ASP A 157 -12.01 9.65 -4.20
N GLU A 158 -11.93 10.71 -5.02
CA GLU A 158 -11.32 11.98 -4.62
C GLU A 158 -12.10 12.69 -3.50
N VAL A 159 -13.37 12.40 -3.30
CA VAL A 159 -14.14 12.90 -2.13
C VAL A 159 -13.49 12.44 -0.83
N VAL A 160 -13.19 11.14 -0.76
CA VAL A 160 -12.56 10.53 0.43
C VAL A 160 -11.10 10.97 0.54
N HIS A 161 -10.35 10.97 -0.57
CA HIS A 161 -8.95 11.42 -0.58
C HIS A 161 -8.80 12.86 -0.08
N ARG A 162 -9.60 13.80 -0.60
CA ARG A 162 -9.57 15.21 -0.16
C ARG A 162 -9.96 15.36 1.30
N GLY A 163 -10.97 14.62 1.76
CA GLY A 163 -11.39 14.61 3.16
C GLY A 163 -10.28 14.14 4.08
N ALA A 164 -9.69 12.99 3.78
CA ALA A 164 -8.61 12.41 4.56
C ALA A 164 -7.35 13.29 4.57
N GLN A 165 -6.94 13.84 3.42
CA GLN A 165 -5.78 14.72 3.32
C GLN A 165 -5.99 16.02 4.09
N ARG A 166 -7.19 16.62 4.03
CA ARG A 166 -7.53 17.83 4.81
C ARG A 166 -7.45 17.55 6.29
N PHE A 167 -8.07 16.49 6.76
CA PHE A 167 -8.01 16.07 8.17
C PHE A 167 -6.57 15.80 8.61
N TRP A 168 -5.82 15.01 7.85
CA TRP A 168 -4.44 14.65 8.14
C TRP A 168 -3.52 15.87 8.27
N ARG A 169 -3.65 16.85 7.34
CA ARG A 169 -2.89 18.11 7.41
C ARG A 169 -3.30 18.92 8.63
N ALA A 170 -4.60 19.04 8.89
CA ALA A 170 -5.10 19.80 10.02
C ALA A 170 -4.60 19.25 11.37
N VAL A 171 -4.56 17.92 11.53
CA VAL A 171 -3.97 17.29 12.73
C VAL A 171 -2.48 17.59 12.81
N SER A 172 -1.74 17.50 11.69
CA SER A 172 -0.29 17.75 11.64
C SER A 172 0.07 19.21 11.93
N SER A 173 -0.80 20.16 11.55
CA SER A 173 -0.60 21.60 11.75
C SER A 173 -1.31 22.16 13.00
N ASP A 174 -1.91 21.31 13.84
CA ASP A 174 -2.73 21.66 15.02
C ASP A 174 -3.88 22.64 14.70
N GLU A 175 -4.46 22.53 13.50
CA GLU A 175 -5.62 23.32 13.06
C GLU A 175 -6.91 22.78 13.68
N ARG A 176 -7.10 22.97 14.98
CA ARG A 176 -8.15 22.33 15.80
C ARG A 176 -9.56 22.54 15.27
N ALA A 177 -9.89 23.74 14.79
CA ALA A 177 -11.19 24.05 14.22
C ALA A 177 -11.44 23.25 12.93
N THR A 178 -10.43 23.12 12.06
CA THR A 178 -10.49 22.32 10.84
C THR A 178 -10.66 20.84 11.15
N VAL A 179 -9.94 20.33 12.16
CA VAL A 179 -10.11 18.96 12.66
C VAL A 179 -11.55 18.76 13.12
N ALA A 180 -12.06 19.63 14.00
CA ALA A 180 -13.43 19.53 14.53
C ALA A 180 -14.48 19.56 13.40
N ALA A 181 -14.33 20.44 12.42
CA ALA A 181 -15.25 20.53 11.26
C ALA A 181 -15.17 19.30 10.34
N SER A 182 -14.10 18.52 10.38
CA SER A 182 -13.91 17.33 9.54
C SER A 182 -14.63 16.09 10.07
N LEU A 183 -15.17 16.11 11.27
CA LEU A 183 -15.85 14.98 11.88
C LEU A 183 -17.37 14.97 11.59
N ARG A 184 -17.93 13.76 11.54
CA ARG A 184 -19.38 13.55 11.54
C ARG A 184 -19.85 13.35 12.97
N TYR A 185 -20.66 14.26 13.46
CA TYR A 185 -21.23 14.17 14.82
C TYR A 185 -22.63 13.53 14.82
N PRO A 186 -23.04 12.87 15.92
CA PRO A 186 -22.23 12.62 17.11
C PRO A 186 -21.17 11.52 16.87
N ILE A 187 -20.02 11.65 17.51
CA ILE A 187 -18.92 10.67 17.41
C ILE A 187 -18.54 10.15 18.81
N ARG A 188 -18.01 8.93 18.88
CA ARG A 188 -17.50 8.34 20.12
C ARG A 188 -15.98 8.35 20.11
N VAL A 189 -15.38 8.66 21.26
CA VAL A 189 -13.93 8.67 21.50
C VAL A 189 -13.60 8.00 22.82
N MET A 190 -12.37 7.55 22.99
CA MET A 190 -11.90 7.02 24.27
C MET A 190 -11.26 8.16 25.07
N LEU A 191 -11.68 8.35 26.29
CA LEU A 191 -11.09 9.31 27.24
C LEU A 191 -10.94 8.66 28.62
N GLY A 192 -9.70 8.57 29.11
CA GLY A 192 -9.43 7.99 30.42
C GLY A 192 -9.99 6.56 30.58
N GLY A 193 -9.90 5.74 29.53
CA GLY A 193 -10.41 4.36 29.51
C GLY A 193 -11.94 4.26 29.42
N LYS A 194 -12.66 5.36 29.17
CA LYS A 194 -14.13 5.38 29.02
C LYS A 194 -14.53 5.90 27.64
N VAL A 195 -15.58 5.32 27.08
CA VAL A 195 -16.19 5.81 25.84
C VAL A 195 -17.01 7.06 26.16
N VAL A 196 -16.66 8.16 25.52
CA VAL A 196 -17.36 9.45 25.61
C VAL A 196 -17.98 9.78 24.25
N ARG A 197 -19.23 10.24 24.27
CA ARG A 197 -19.94 10.73 23.08
C ARG A 197 -19.74 12.24 22.98
N LEU A 198 -19.22 12.68 21.85
CA LEU A 198 -19.11 14.10 21.49
C LEU A 198 -20.31 14.47 20.61
N ALA A 199 -21.08 15.47 21.03
CA ALA A 199 -22.30 15.89 20.34
C ALA A 199 -22.00 16.85 19.17
N GLY A 200 -20.93 17.61 19.26
CA GLY A 200 -20.58 18.62 18.27
C GLY A 200 -19.11 19.05 18.31
N PRO A 201 -18.74 20.01 17.44
CA PRO A 201 -17.38 20.54 17.36
C PRO A 201 -16.85 21.10 18.69
N ASP A 202 -17.67 21.80 19.46
CA ASP A 202 -17.27 22.43 20.72
C ASP A 202 -16.87 21.37 21.77
N ASP A 203 -17.59 20.23 21.81
CA ASP A 203 -17.21 19.11 22.67
C ASP A 203 -15.84 18.53 22.33
N LEU A 204 -15.50 18.48 21.03
CA LEU A 204 -14.17 18.05 20.59
C LEU A 204 -13.12 19.07 21.02
N LEU A 205 -13.34 20.34 20.71
CA LEU A 205 -12.39 21.41 21.01
C LEU A 205 -12.08 21.50 22.49
N ALA A 206 -13.10 21.36 23.35
CA ALA A 206 -12.92 21.36 24.81
C ALA A 206 -12.06 20.19 25.33
N ARG A 207 -11.92 19.10 24.55
CA ARG A 207 -11.20 17.87 24.93
C ARG A 207 -10.07 17.53 23.97
N TYR A 208 -9.67 18.47 23.11
CA TYR A 208 -8.79 18.21 21.97
C TYR A 208 -7.49 17.53 22.37
N ASP A 209 -6.76 18.07 23.35
CA ASP A 209 -5.45 17.55 23.76
C ASP A 209 -5.55 16.17 24.43
N ALA A 210 -6.68 15.88 25.07
CA ALA A 210 -6.94 14.56 25.65
C ALA A 210 -7.28 13.50 24.58
N ILE A 211 -7.88 13.92 23.46
CA ILE A 211 -8.19 13.05 22.33
C ILE A 211 -6.99 12.89 21.42
N PHE A 212 -6.40 14.00 20.97
CA PHE A 212 -5.26 14.04 20.06
C PHE A 212 -3.95 14.14 20.85
N THR A 213 -3.65 13.09 21.61
CA THR A 213 -2.39 12.97 22.34
C THR A 213 -1.19 13.05 21.39
N PRO A 214 0.03 13.39 21.85
CA PRO A 214 1.22 13.39 20.99
C PRO A 214 1.43 12.07 20.24
N ALA A 215 1.25 10.93 20.91
CA ALA A 215 1.37 9.60 20.30
C ALA A 215 0.33 9.36 19.21
N TYR A 216 -0.93 9.74 19.46
CA TYR A 216 -2.00 9.58 18.48
C TYR A 216 -1.81 10.48 17.25
N ARG A 217 -1.37 11.74 17.45
CA ARG A 217 -1.00 12.64 16.36
C ARG A 217 0.18 12.11 15.55
N GLU A 218 1.16 11.51 16.20
CA GLU A 218 2.30 10.88 15.52
C GLU A 218 1.84 9.68 14.67
N ALA A 219 0.97 8.82 15.19
CA ALA A 219 0.42 7.69 14.45
C ALA A 219 -0.35 8.16 13.21
N ILE A 220 -1.23 9.16 13.35
CA ILE A 220 -1.94 9.78 12.23
C ILE A 220 -0.95 10.38 11.22
N GLY A 221 0.08 11.09 11.69
CA GLY A 221 1.08 11.74 10.84
C GLY A 221 1.90 10.77 9.99
N LYS A 222 2.15 9.55 10.49
CA LYS A 222 2.85 8.47 9.78
C LYS A 222 1.99 7.78 8.72
N ALA A 223 0.68 7.91 8.80
CA ALA A 223 -0.25 7.28 7.87
C ALA A 223 -0.30 8.02 6.51
N LEU A 224 -0.69 7.32 5.47
CA LEU A 224 -0.84 7.88 4.12
C LEU A 224 -2.32 8.09 3.78
N PRO A 225 -2.79 9.35 3.67
CA PRO A 225 -4.20 9.68 3.45
C PRO A 225 -4.58 9.60 1.96
N ARG A 226 -4.20 8.50 1.30
CA ARG A 226 -4.53 8.19 -0.09
C ARG A 226 -4.51 6.68 -0.30
N ASN A 227 -5.37 6.19 -1.18
CA ASN A 227 -5.51 4.77 -1.51
C ASN A 227 -5.58 3.90 -0.24
N MET A 228 -6.41 4.36 0.70
CA MET A 228 -6.60 3.72 1.99
C MET A 228 -7.32 2.37 1.85
N PHE A 229 -7.13 1.51 2.82
CA PHE A 229 -7.89 0.27 2.93
C PHE A 229 -9.37 0.59 3.16
N VAL A 230 -10.27 -0.25 2.64
CA VAL A 230 -11.72 -0.06 2.75
C VAL A 230 -12.40 -1.30 3.29
N ARG A 231 -13.33 -1.10 4.21
CA ARG A 231 -14.30 -2.07 4.70
C ARG A 231 -15.69 -1.43 4.76
N ASP A 232 -16.71 -2.22 5.14
CA ASP A 232 -18.06 -1.77 5.42
C ASP A 232 -18.16 -0.57 6.39
N GLN A 233 -17.19 -0.44 7.29
CA GLN A 233 -17.10 0.66 8.26
C GLN A 233 -16.62 1.99 7.64
N GLY A 234 -15.98 1.96 6.48
CA GLY A 234 -15.41 3.14 5.83
C GLY A 234 -14.03 2.92 5.22
N ALA A 235 -13.36 4.02 4.90
CA ALA A 235 -11.96 4.05 4.50
C ALA A 235 -11.06 4.28 5.73
N MET A 236 -10.08 3.40 5.91
CA MET A 236 -9.22 3.32 7.09
C MET A 236 -7.90 4.03 6.86
N LEU A 237 -7.59 5.06 7.64
CA LEU A 237 -6.30 5.70 7.67
C LEU A 237 -5.39 4.99 8.69
N GLY A 238 -4.16 4.69 8.27
CA GLY A 238 -3.18 3.99 9.10
C GLY A 238 -3.58 2.56 9.42
N SER A 239 -3.41 2.15 10.65
CA SER A 239 -3.75 0.82 11.18
C SER A 239 -5.15 0.79 11.83
N GLY A 240 -5.98 1.81 11.56
CA GLY A 240 -7.31 1.95 12.14
C GLY A 240 -7.49 3.17 13.02
N GLU A 241 -6.49 4.05 13.06
CA GLU A 241 -6.52 5.27 13.87
C GLU A 241 -7.74 6.13 13.53
N VAL A 242 -8.05 6.28 12.23
CA VAL A 242 -9.17 7.12 11.78
C VAL A 242 -9.94 6.42 10.66
N TRP A 243 -11.27 6.54 10.69
CA TRP A 243 -12.15 6.02 9.65
C TRP A 243 -12.93 7.16 8.98
N PHE A 244 -13.04 7.10 7.66
CA PHE A 244 -13.75 8.07 6.84
C PHE A 244 -14.96 7.44 6.19
N GLY A 245 -16.08 8.15 6.24
CA GLY A 245 -17.30 7.77 5.52
C GLY A 245 -17.24 8.14 4.03
N ALA A 246 -18.30 7.77 3.31
CA ALA A 246 -18.43 8.03 1.87
C ALA A 246 -18.41 9.51 1.48
N ASP A 247 -18.72 10.41 2.42
CA ASP A 247 -18.67 11.87 2.24
C ASP A 247 -17.29 12.47 2.56
N GLY A 248 -16.28 11.64 2.85
CA GLY A 248 -14.93 12.07 3.22
C GLY A 248 -14.81 12.67 4.63
N ARG A 249 -15.85 12.55 5.48
CA ARG A 249 -15.80 12.99 6.87
C ARG A 249 -15.38 11.85 7.79
N VAL A 250 -14.71 12.20 8.88
CA VAL A 250 -14.32 11.24 9.91
C VAL A 250 -15.57 10.68 10.61
N THR A 251 -15.68 9.36 10.66
CA THR A 251 -16.79 8.62 11.29
C THR A 251 -16.40 7.89 12.56
N ALA A 252 -15.10 7.60 12.72
CA ALA A 252 -14.55 7.01 13.95
C ALA A 252 -13.12 7.47 14.20
N LEU A 253 -12.77 7.58 15.48
CA LEU A 253 -11.44 7.84 16.01
C LEU A 253 -11.07 6.71 16.98
N SER A 254 -9.95 6.04 16.74
CA SER A 254 -9.40 4.98 17.61
C SER A 254 -8.19 5.52 18.36
N ASN A 255 -8.45 6.33 19.38
CA ASN A 255 -7.44 7.03 20.17
C ASN A 255 -7.12 6.29 21.49
N PHE A 256 -6.86 4.97 21.40
CA PHE A 256 -6.58 4.09 22.52
C PHE A 256 -5.19 4.32 23.11
#